data_1fb3b0a410543bb18ef7a28855cdbe69
#
_entry.id   1fb3b0a410543bb18ef7a28855cdbe69
#
_cell.length_a   1.000
_cell.length_b   1.000
_cell.length_c   1.000
_cell.angle_alpha   90.00
_cell.angle_beta   90.00
_cell.angle_gamma   90.00
#
_symmetry.space_group_name_H-M   'P 1'
#
loop_
_entity.id
_entity.type
_entity.pdbx_description
1 polymer ?
#
loop_
_entity_poly.entity_id
_entity_poly.type
_entity_poly.pdbx_seq_one_letter_code
_entity_poly.pdbx_strand_id
1 'polypeptide(L)'
;MAVRIGLAFNLKPAAPANPAGANSESLSSDEPPSRSYRPDLQQPDLYAEWDEPATIDAVVRALSTVGQVYRLEADSTFPARLALIRPDFVFNIAEGLYGPSREAHVPAICEFLGVPYHASDPLTCGLALHKGRAKEILSYRGVPTAPFIVAHSPAEARRAKLPFPLFVKPAFEGSGKGVSIKSLCRNRSQLVRQVSHLIATYSEPVVIETYLPGQEFTVAILGNGREARCLPIIGMRFDMLPNGAPPIYGYEAKWIWDTPSKPLEIYECPADISDPLAEEVRAAALAAYHALECRDWCRVDIRCDAAGRPMVVELNPLPGVLPDPRDHSCFPKAAAAAGMSYDDLIRTVADIAWRRISGRSLLAEVA
;
A
#
# COMPACT_ATOMS: atom_id res chain seq x y z
N MET A 1 -16.37 29.30 9.76
CA MET A 1 -14.95 29.40 9.30
C MET A 1 -14.69 28.19 8.45
N ALA A 2 -13.91 28.33 7.37
CA ALA A 2 -13.54 27.18 6.55
C ALA A 2 -12.73 26.17 7.38
N VAL A 3 -12.95 24.86 7.17
CA VAL A 3 -12.20 23.79 7.83
C VAL A 3 -10.74 23.86 7.39
N ARG A 4 -9.81 23.75 8.34
CA ARG A 4 -8.36 23.79 8.13
C ARG A 4 -7.85 22.37 7.99
N ILE A 5 -7.33 22.03 6.81
CA ILE A 5 -6.89 20.66 6.47
C ILE A 5 -5.38 20.66 6.33
N GLY A 6 -4.69 19.85 7.12
CA GLY A 6 -3.26 19.55 6.91
C GLY A 6 -3.12 18.41 5.91
N LEU A 7 -2.47 18.58 4.77
CA LEU A 7 -2.13 17.48 3.87
C LEU A 7 -0.75 16.95 4.22
N ALA A 8 -0.66 15.74 4.79
CA ALA A 8 0.61 15.05 5.02
C ALA A 8 0.96 14.16 3.82
N PHE A 9 2.18 14.30 3.30
CA PHE A 9 2.69 13.61 2.11
C PHE A 9 4.20 13.39 2.20
N ASN A 10 4.74 12.50 1.37
CA ASN A 10 6.16 12.38 1.10
C ASN A 10 6.44 12.73 -0.36
N LEU A 11 7.25 13.76 -0.59
CA LEU A 11 7.60 14.21 -1.94
C LEU A 11 8.75 13.37 -2.50
N LYS A 12 8.54 12.76 -3.65
CA LYS A 12 9.57 12.00 -4.36
C LYS A 12 10.71 12.93 -4.78
N PRO A 13 11.98 12.63 -4.42
CA PRO A 13 13.12 13.43 -4.82
C PRO A 13 13.23 13.50 -6.34
N ALA A 14 13.53 14.68 -6.87
CA ALA A 14 13.84 14.81 -8.29
C ALA A 14 15.05 13.91 -8.63
N ALA A 15 14.94 13.13 -9.71
CA ALA A 15 16.05 12.31 -10.16
C ALA A 15 17.30 13.22 -10.37
N PRO A 16 18.49 12.85 -9.86
CA PRO A 16 19.69 13.65 -10.07
C PRO A 16 19.95 13.78 -11.57
N ALA A 17 20.15 15.00 -12.02
CA ALA A 17 20.32 15.33 -13.45
C ALA A 17 21.56 14.68 -14.10
N ASN A 18 22.43 14.00 -13.33
CA ASN A 18 23.56 13.23 -13.85
C ASN A 18 24.08 12.24 -12.78
N PRO A 19 24.18 10.93 -13.04
CA PRO A 19 24.72 9.97 -12.07
C PRO A 19 26.26 10.00 -11.96
N ALA A 20 26.95 10.92 -12.64
CA ALA A 20 28.42 11.04 -12.61
C ALA A 20 28.83 12.20 -11.70
N GLY A 21 29.01 11.93 -10.41
CA GLY A 21 29.62 12.93 -9.52
C GLY A 21 29.28 12.88 -8.02
N ALA A 22 28.64 11.85 -7.52
CA ALA A 22 28.47 11.72 -6.07
C ALA A 22 29.78 11.20 -5.44
N ASN A 23 30.63 12.11 -4.97
CA ASN A 23 31.72 11.76 -4.09
C ASN A 23 31.12 11.17 -2.79
N SER A 24 31.36 9.89 -2.57
CA SER A 24 31.11 9.22 -1.30
C SER A 24 32.10 9.77 -0.28
N GLU A 25 31.71 10.75 0.51
CA GLU A 25 32.38 11.01 1.78
C GLU A 25 32.06 9.82 2.71
N SER A 26 33.04 8.95 2.84
CA SER A 26 33.04 7.86 3.81
C SER A 26 33.12 8.44 5.22
N LEU A 27 31.99 8.55 5.90
CA LEU A 27 31.96 8.69 7.35
C LEU A 27 32.39 7.34 7.94
N SER A 28 33.68 7.26 8.34
CA SER A 28 34.20 6.19 9.17
C SER A 28 33.61 6.35 10.58
N SER A 29 32.58 5.56 10.92
CA SER A 29 32.12 5.41 12.28
C SER A 29 32.39 3.98 12.74
N ASP A 30 33.31 3.80 13.70
CA ASP A 30 33.54 2.58 14.47
C ASP A 30 32.40 2.31 15.49
N GLU A 31 31.16 2.51 15.10
CA GLU A 31 30.02 2.07 15.90
C GLU A 31 29.57 0.67 15.45
N PRO A 32 29.34 -0.27 16.42
CA PRO A 32 28.77 -1.55 16.07
C PRO A 32 27.41 -1.33 15.41
N PRO A 33 27.01 -2.14 14.39
CA PRO A 33 25.78 -1.93 13.68
C PRO A 33 24.60 -2.06 14.66
N SER A 34 24.09 -0.92 15.11
CA SER A 34 22.78 -0.90 15.74
C SER A 34 21.80 -1.49 14.72
N ARG A 35 20.94 -2.43 15.12
CA ARG A 35 19.88 -3.03 14.30
C ARG A 35 18.82 -1.97 13.95
N SER A 36 19.22 -0.81 13.45
CA SER A 36 18.30 0.18 12.91
C SER A 36 17.91 -0.27 11.50
N TYR A 37 16.63 -0.51 11.27
CA TYR A 37 16.05 -0.66 9.94
C TYR A 37 16.26 0.66 9.16
N ARG A 38 17.45 0.86 8.64
CA ARG A 38 17.74 1.95 7.71
C ARG A 38 17.76 1.35 6.32
N PRO A 39 16.88 1.78 5.40
CA PRO A 39 16.95 1.34 4.02
C PRO A 39 18.29 1.75 3.44
N ASP A 40 18.82 0.91 2.56
CA ASP A 40 19.98 1.28 1.75
C ASP A 40 19.55 2.42 0.82
N LEU A 41 20.15 3.61 1.00
CA LEU A 41 19.84 4.79 0.21
C LEU A 41 20.20 4.64 -1.29
N GLN A 42 20.87 3.56 -1.67
CA GLN A 42 21.20 3.22 -3.06
C GLN A 42 20.18 2.27 -3.70
N GLN A 43 19.12 1.85 -2.98
CA GLN A 43 18.08 1.01 -3.57
C GLN A 43 17.32 1.77 -4.65
N PRO A 44 17.20 1.22 -5.87
CA PRO A 44 16.57 1.91 -7.00
C PRO A 44 15.05 2.14 -6.81
N ASP A 45 14.42 1.35 -5.93
CA ASP A 45 12.99 1.39 -5.61
C ASP A 45 12.67 2.06 -4.26
N LEU A 46 13.65 2.71 -3.64
CA LEU A 46 13.52 3.30 -2.30
C LEU A 46 12.32 4.25 -2.18
N TYR A 47 12.12 5.10 -3.18
CA TYR A 47 11.07 6.11 -3.20
C TYR A 47 9.86 5.71 -4.07
N ALA A 48 9.69 4.42 -4.36
CA ALA A 48 8.61 3.93 -5.23
C ALA A 48 7.20 4.20 -4.70
N GLU A 49 7.08 4.40 -3.38
CA GLU A 49 5.81 4.69 -2.69
C GLU A 49 5.57 6.18 -2.47
N TRP A 50 6.56 7.04 -2.76
CA TRP A 50 6.43 8.49 -2.56
C TRP A 50 5.77 9.18 -3.74
N ASP A 51 5.09 10.29 -3.47
CA ASP A 51 4.27 10.99 -4.45
C ASP A 51 5.07 11.98 -5.31
N GLU A 52 4.71 12.03 -6.58
CA GLU A 52 5.14 13.08 -7.50
C GLU A 52 4.41 14.41 -7.18
N PRO A 53 5.00 15.57 -7.53
CA PRO A 53 4.34 16.88 -7.34
C PRO A 53 2.93 16.94 -7.91
N ALA A 54 2.68 16.30 -9.05
CA ALA A 54 1.38 16.26 -9.72
C ALA A 54 0.29 15.61 -8.87
N THR A 55 0.62 14.51 -8.16
CA THR A 55 -0.30 13.84 -7.24
C THR A 55 -0.66 14.75 -6.06
N ILE A 56 0.36 15.35 -5.44
CA ILE A 56 0.17 16.26 -4.31
C ILE A 56 -0.68 17.46 -4.72
N ASP A 57 -0.42 18.06 -5.88
CA ASP A 57 -1.19 19.20 -6.41
C ASP A 57 -2.64 18.82 -6.71
N ALA A 58 -2.90 17.63 -7.23
CA ALA A 58 -4.24 17.13 -7.48
C ALA A 58 -5.03 16.94 -6.17
N VAL A 59 -4.41 16.35 -5.14
CA VAL A 59 -5.03 16.22 -3.81
C VAL A 59 -5.31 17.60 -3.19
N VAL A 60 -4.34 18.53 -3.24
CA VAL A 60 -4.53 19.92 -2.77
C VAL A 60 -5.70 20.58 -3.49
N ARG A 61 -5.77 20.48 -4.81
CA ARG A 61 -6.88 21.05 -5.60
C ARG A 61 -8.23 20.53 -5.14
N ALA A 62 -8.37 19.21 -4.99
CA ALA A 62 -9.60 18.58 -4.57
C ALA A 62 -10.00 19.01 -3.15
N LEU A 63 -9.09 18.99 -2.18
CA LEU A 63 -9.34 19.39 -0.79
C LEU A 63 -9.61 20.88 -0.65
N SER A 64 -9.01 21.74 -1.50
CA SER A 64 -9.21 23.19 -1.46
C SER A 64 -10.64 23.60 -1.80
N THR A 65 -11.45 22.72 -2.38
CA THR A 65 -12.88 22.97 -2.63
C THR A 65 -13.74 22.82 -1.37
N VAL A 66 -13.22 22.15 -0.33
CA VAL A 66 -13.98 21.87 0.92
C VAL A 66 -13.31 22.43 2.17
N GLY A 67 -12.13 23.04 2.09
CA GLY A 67 -11.42 23.63 3.21
C GLY A 67 -10.17 24.40 2.83
N GLN A 68 -9.50 24.97 3.83
CA GLN A 68 -8.19 25.61 3.67
C GLN A 68 -7.08 24.57 3.85
N VAL A 69 -6.27 24.33 2.82
CA VAL A 69 -5.24 23.28 2.82
C VAL A 69 -3.87 23.82 3.19
N TYR A 70 -3.20 23.15 4.11
CA TYR A 70 -1.80 23.39 4.50
C TYR A 70 -0.94 22.17 4.12
N ARG A 71 0.06 22.38 3.26
CA ARG A 71 0.99 21.32 2.86
C ARG A 71 1.97 21.01 4.00
N LEU A 72 2.01 19.77 4.43
CA LEU A 72 2.82 19.26 5.53
C LEU A 72 3.63 18.05 5.05
N GLU A 73 4.79 18.28 4.46
CA GLU A 73 5.68 17.18 4.10
C GLU A 73 6.08 16.39 5.36
N ALA A 74 5.99 15.07 5.31
CA ALA A 74 6.25 14.18 6.44
C ALA A 74 7.77 13.89 6.58
N ASP A 75 8.54 14.97 6.74
CA ASP A 75 9.97 14.98 7.03
C ASP A 75 10.26 15.20 8.54
N SER A 76 11.53 15.37 8.92
CA SER A 76 11.94 15.59 10.31
C SER A 76 11.34 16.85 10.95
N THR A 77 10.83 17.79 10.17
CA THR A 77 10.20 19.03 10.64
C THR A 77 8.68 18.92 10.81
N PHE A 78 8.09 17.82 10.34
CA PHE A 78 6.62 17.59 10.36
C PHE A 78 6.01 17.81 11.76
N PRO A 79 6.56 17.25 12.88
CA PRO A 79 5.95 17.42 14.19
C PRO A 79 5.88 18.90 14.63
N ALA A 80 6.94 19.67 14.37
CA ALA A 80 7.00 21.09 14.73
C ALA A 80 6.01 21.92 13.87
N ARG A 81 5.93 21.65 12.56
CA ARG A 81 4.99 22.32 11.67
C ARG A 81 3.54 21.99 12.02
N LEU A 82 3.25 20.72 12.32
CA LEU A 82 1.92 20.29 12.75
C LEU A 82 1.50 20.97 14.05
N ALA A 83 2.39 21.05 15.05
CA ALA A 83 2.13 21.73 16.31
C ALA A 83 1.90 23.24 16.14
N LEU A 84 2.57 23.89 15.18
CA LEU A 84 2.40 25.32 14.87
C LEU A 84 1.09 25.61 14.14
N ILE A 85 0.78 24.82 13.11
CA ILE A 85 -0.38 25.02 12.23
C ILE A 85 -1.65 24.57 12.93
N ARG A 86 -1.66 23.43 13.62
CA ARG A 86 -2.81 22.83 14.28
C ARG A 86 -4.07 22.85 13.41
N PRO A 87 -4.07 22.12 12.29
CA PRO A 87 -5.25 22.00 11.46
C PRO A 87 -6.41 21.31 12.21
N ASP A 88 -7.64 21.45 11.73
CA ASP A 88 -8.79 20.77 12.31
C ASP A 88 -8.69 19.24 12.12
N PHE A 89 -8.09 18.81 11.00
CA PHE A 89 -7.63 17.43 10.82
C PHE A 89 -6.51 17.35 9.77
N VAL A 90 -5.78 16.22 9.79
CA VAL A 90 -4.75 15.88 8.78
C VAL A 90 -5.31 14.88 7.79
N PHE A 91 -5.26 15.20 6.50
CA PHE A 91 -5.43 14.23 5.40
C PHE A 91 -4.06 13.62 5.11
N ASN A 92 -3.92 12.31 5.33
CA ASN A 92 -2.63 11.63 5.29
C ASN A 92 -2.49 10.73 4.06
N ILE A 93 -1.48 10.96 3.23
CA ILE A 93 -1.03 10.10 2.14
C ILE A 93 0.47 9.75 2.26
N ALA A 94 1.09 10.05 3.41
CA ALA A 94 2.52 9.85 3.61
C ALA A 94 2.84 8.40 4.00
N GLU A 95 3.69 7.75 3.23
CA GLU A 95 4.13 6.36 3.40
C GLU A 95 5.29 6.20 4.40
N GLY A 96 6.03 7.30 4.64
CA GLY A 96 7.25 7.25 5.44
C GLY A 96 8.43 6.58 4.74
N LEU A 97 9.57 6.51 5.42
CA LEU A 97 10.79 5.94 4.85
C LEU A 97 11.44 4.90 5.77
N TYR A 98 11.47 5.17 7.07
CA TYR A 98 12.28 4.40 8.01
C TYR A 98 11.44 3.53 8.93
N GLY A 99 11.91 2.30 9.14
CA GLY A 99 11.39 1.38 10.13
C GLY A 99 10.21 0.52 9.68
N PRO A 100 9.95 -0.57 10.43
CA PRO A 100 8.93 -1.55 10.10
C PRO A 100 7.49 -1.05 10.31
N SER A 101 7.32 0.16 10.83
CA SER A 101 6.02 0.81 11.07
C SER A 101 5.99 2.22 10.46
N ARG A 102 6.70 2.46 9.33
CA ARG A 102 6.85 3.80 8.75
C ARG A 102 5.53 4.49 8.43
N GLU A 103 4.53 3.75 7.97
CA GLU A 103 3.18 4.28 7.68
C GLU A 103 2.43 4.75 8.95
N ALA A 104 2.83 4.26 10.12
CA ALA A 104 2.26 4.66 11.39
C ALA A 104 2.81 5.99 11.93
N HIS A 105 3.88 6.55 11.37
CA HIS A 105 4.55 7.73 11.93
C HIS A 105 3.64 8.96 11.94
N VAL A 106 3.01 9.29 10.82
CA VAL A 106 2.13 10.46 10.74
C VAL A 106 0.93 10.33 11.69
N PRO A 107 0.13 9.25 11.67
CA PRO A 107 -0.97 9.12 12.61
C PRO A 107 -0.52 9.09 14.07
N ALA A 108 0.63 8.48 14.41
CA ALA A 108 1.17 8.47 15.78
C ALA A 108 1.56 9.89 16.25
N ILE A 109 2.17 10.70 15.39
CA ILE A 109 2.50 12.11 15.70
C ILE A 109 1.23 12.93 15.86
N CYS A 110 0.20 12.69 15.02
CA CYS A 110 -1.09 13.34 15.17
C CYS A 110 -1.74 13.01 16.52
N GLU A 111 -1.76 11.74 16.93
CA GLU A 111 -2.28 11.32 18.23
C GLU A 111 -1.49 11.95 19.39
N PHE A 112 -0.16 11.95 19.31
CA PHE A 112 0.70 12.55 20.33
C PHE A 112 0.42 14.06 20.51
N LEU A 113 0.13 14.77 19.42
CA LEU A 113 -0.18 16.21 19.44
C LEU A 113 -1.68 16.52 19.64
N GLY A 114 -2.53 15.50 19.72
CA GLY A 114 -3.99 15.66 19.83
C GLY A 114 -4.63 16.33 18.60
N VAL A 115 -4.09 16.08 17.41
CA VAL A 115 -4.63 16.55 16.13
C VAL A 115 -5.38 15.41 15.46
N PRO A 116 -6.68 15.56 15.14
CA PRO A 116 -7.42 14.53 14.39
C PRO A 116 -6.81 14.27 13.01
N TYR A 117 -7.02 13.08 12.48
CA TYR A 117 -6.48 12.69 11.18
C TYR A 117 -7.41 11.73 10.43
N HIS A 118 -7.23 11.69 9.12
CA HIS A 118 -7.86 10.78 8.18
C HIS A 118 -7.12 9.46 8.13
N ALA A 119 -7.83 8.40 7.71
CA ALA A 119 -7.38 7.02 7.58
C ALA A 119 -7.18 6.27 8.91
N SER A 120 -6.57 5.12 8.80
CA SER A 120 -6.40 4.16 9.90
C SER A 120 -5.41 4.65 10.96
N ASP A 121 -5.58 4.13 12.17
CA ASP A 121 -4.71 4.49 13.31
C ASP A 121 -3.31 3.86 13.20
N PRO A 122 -2.37 4.29 14.07
CA PRO A 122 -0.99 3.82 14.03
C PRO A 122 -0.85 2.30 14.18
N LEU A 123 -1.70 1.67 14.99
CA LEU A 123 -1.66 0.22 15.20
C LEU A 123 -2.08 -0.49 13.91
N THR A 124 -3.19 -0.08 13.31
CA THR A 124 -3.68 -0.65 12.05
C THR A 124 -2.67 -0.47 10.92
N CYS A 125 -2.08 0.73 10.76
CA CYS A 125 -1.05 0.98 9.75
C CYS A 125 0.17 0.08 9.95
N GLY A 126 0.69 -0.02 11.18
CA GLY A 126 1.84 -0.88 11.48
C GLY A 126 1.56 -2.37 11.29
N LEU A 127 0.36 -2.83 11.64
CA LEU A 127 -0.06 -4.23 11.45
C LEU A 127 -0.28 -4.56 9.98
N ALA A 128 -0.92 -3.69 9.20
CA ALA A 128 -1.16 -3.88 7.77
C ALA A 128 0.15 -3.92 6.98
N LEU A 129 1.06 -2.99 7.26
CA LEU A 129 2.38 -2.94 6.63
C LEU A 129 3.16 -4.25 6.86
N HIS A 130 3.08 -4.81 8.08
CA HIS A 130 3.73 -6.08 8.41
C HIS A 130 2.90 -7.27 7.92
N LYS A 131 3.08 -7.69 6.68
CA LYS A 131 2.30 -8.75 6.01
C LYS A 131 2.13 -10.03 6.85
N GLY A 132 3.16 -10.44 7.59
CA GLY A 132 3.06 -11.60 8.50
C GLY A 132 2.07 -11.37 9.63
N ARG A 133 2.12 -10.21 10.31
CA ARG A 133 1.21 -9.87 11.41
C ARG A 133 -0.22 -9.68 10.92
N ALA A 134 -0.40 -9.02 9.78
CA ALA A 134 -1.70 -8.93 9.14
C ALA A 134 -2.31 -10.33 8.91
N LYS A 135 -1.54 -11.25 8.33
CA LYS A 135 -2.00 -12.63 8.06
C LYS A 135 -2.29 -13.44 9.33
N GLU A 136 -1.53 -13.22 10.42
CA GLU A 136 -1.82 -13.84 11.74
C GLU A 136 -3.20 -13.40 12.25
N ILE A 137 -3.51 -12.09 12.18
CA ILE A 137 -4.81 -11.54 12.59
C ILE A 137 -5.93 -12.06 11.68
N LEU A 138 -5.74 -12.01 10.35
CA LEU A 138 -6.70 -12.53 9.39
C LEU A 138 -7.03 -14.01 9.68
N SER A 139 -5.99 -14.83 9.87
CA SER A 139 -6.15 -16.26 10.20
C SER A 139 -6.92 -16.47 11.51
N TYR A 140 -6.59 -15.71 12.55
CA TYR A 140 -7.28 -15.77 13.84
C TYR A 140 -8.76 -15.35 13.74
N ARG A 141 -9.06 -14.36 12.89
CA ARG A 141 -10.42 -13.88 12.64
C ARG A 141 -11.21 -14.74 11.63
N GLY A 142 -10.60 -15.80 11.11
CA GLY A 142 -11.23 -16.68 10.12
C GLY A 142 -11.35 -16.08 8.72
N VAL A 143 -10.60 -15.00 8.43
CA VAL A 143 -10.54 -14.39 7.09
C VAL A 143 -9.60 -15.22 6.22
N PRO A 144 -10.03 -15.69 5.03
CA PRO A 144 -9.20 -16.52 4.17
C PRO A 144 -7.92 -15.82 3.73
N THR A 145 -6.77 -16.45 3.99
CA THR A 145 -5.46 -16.04 3.51
C THR A 145 -4.59 -17.28 3.27
N ALA A 146 -3.61 -17.17 2.36
CA ALA A 146 -2.73 -18.31 2.06
C ALA A 146 -1.96 -18.77 3.30
N PRO A 147 -1.79 -20.10 3.52
CA PRO A 147 -0.89 -20.62 4.55
C PRO A 147 0.51 -20.03 4.39
N PHE A 148 1.12 -19.58 5.48
CA PHE A 148 2.37 -18.84 5.44
C PHE A 148 3.27 -19.10 6.65
N ILE A 149 4.50 -18.71 6.54
CA ILE A 149 5.47 -18.53 7.64
C ILE A 149 6.24 -17.22 7.43
N VAL A 150 6.74 -16.64 8.50
CA VAL A 150 7.70 -15.53 8.47
C VAL A 150 9.09 -16.09 8.75
N ALA A 151 10.05 -15.86 7.86
CA ALA A 151 11.42 -16.32 8.00
C ALA A 151 12.36 -15.13 8.25
N HIS A 152 13.14 -15.21 9.33
CA HIS A 152 14.16 -14.23 9.70
C HIS A 152 15.56 -14.65 9.23
N SER A 153 15.67 -15.85 8.67
CA SER A 153 16.94 -16.39 8.20
C SER A 153 16.75 -17.42 7.08
N PRO A 154 17.76 -17.63 6.22
CA PRO A 154 17.75 -18.72 5.25
C PRO A 154 17.66 -20.12 5.89
N ALA A 155 18.11 -20.26 7.15
CA ALA A 155 18.00 -21.51 7.89
C ALA A 155 16.53 -21.83 8.25
N GLU A 156 15.73 -20.83 8.60
CA GLU A 156 14.28 -21.00 8.84
C GLU A 156 13.55 -21.35 7.54
N ALA A 157 13.88 -20.68 6.43
CA ALA A 157 13.33 -21.02 5.11
C ALA A 157 13.65 -22.48 4.71
N ARG A 158 14.83 -22.98 5.04
CA ARG A 158 15.21 -24.38 4.78
C ARG A 158 14.34 -25.37 5.52
N ARG A 159 13.77 -24.99 6.68
CA ARG A 159 12.89 -25.82 7.52
C ARG A 159 11.41 -25.64 7.23
N ALA A 160 11.02 -24.74 6.32
CA ALA A 160 9.64 -24.50 5.95
C ALA A 160 8.93 -25.79 5.53
N LYS A 161 7.74 -26.05 6.10
CA LYS A 161 6.96 -27.29 5.84
C LYS A 161 5.77 -27.06 4.89
N LEU A 162 5.72 -25.90 4.22
CA LEU A 162 4.69 -25.60 3.24
C LEU A 162 4.93 -26.38 1.92
N PRO A 163 3.87 -26.82 1.22
CA PRO A 163 3.99 -27.49 -0.08
C PRO A 163 4.36 -26.47 -1.18
N PHE A 164 5.21 -26.93 -2.12
CA PHE A 164 5.55 -26.13 -3.30
C PHE A 164 4.44 -26.18 -4.35
N PRO A 165 4.31 -25.12 -5.21
CA PRO A 165 5.13 -23.92 -5.27
C PRO A 165 4.84 -22.92 -4.13
N LEU A 166 5.88 -22.17 -3.74
CA LEU A 166 5.78 -21.14 -2.70
C LEU A 166 6.04 -19.76 -3.30
N PHE A 167 5.42 -18.75 -2.73
CA PHE A 167 5.68 -17.34 -3.06
C PHE A 167 6.42 -16.65 -1.92
N VAL A 168 7.38 -15.80 -2.25
CA VAL A 168 8.30 -15.19 -1.28
C VAL A 168 8.34 -13.69 -1.51
N LYS A 169 8.12 -12.91 -0.46
CA LYS A 169 8.12 -11.44 -0.51
C LYS A 169 8.66 -10.83 0.79
N PRO A 170 9.23 -9.60 0.76
CA PRO A 170 9.60 -8.88 1.96
C PRO A 170 8.39 -8.67 2.89
N ALA A 171 8.63 -8.57 4.21
CA ALA A 171 7.54 -8.49 5.18
C ALA A 171 6.92 -7.11 5.28
N PHE A 172 7.71 -6.02 5.05
CA PHE A 172 7.29 -4.63 5.29
C PHE A 172 7.24 -3.78 4.02
N GLU A 173 7.60 -4.32 2.86
CA GLU A 173 7.67 -3.55 1.63
C GLU A 173 6.34 -3.55 0.86
N GLY A 174 5.99 -2.38 0.32
CA GLY A 174 4.82 -2.17 -0.54
C GLY A 174 5.20 -2.00 -2.01
N SER A 175 4.25 -1.60 -2.85
CA SER A 175 4.42 -1.29 -4.29
C SER A 175 5.14 -2.36 -5.12
N GLY A 176 5.14 -3.63 -4.64
CA GLY A 176 5.83 -4.74 -5.29
C GLY A 176 7.34 -4.73 -5.14
N LYS A 177 7.90 -3.91 -4.23
CA LYS A 177 9.33 -3.93 -3.90
C LYS A 177 9.73 -5.35 -3.44
N GLY A 178 10.84 -5.85 -3.99
CA GLY A 178 11.33 -7.21 -3.73
C GLY A 178 10.51 -8.35 -4.35
N VAL A 179 9.43 -8.05 -5.07
CA VAL A 179 8.62 -9.04 -5.80
C VAL A 179 9.07 -9.10 -7.26
N SER A 180 9.47 -10.28 -7.71
CA SER A 180 9.93 -10.55 -9.07
C SER A 180 9.48 -11.95 -9.52
N ILE A 181 9.79 -12.32 -10.75
CA ILE A 181 9.56 -13.71 -11.22
C ILE A 181 10.26 -14.76 -10.35
N LYS A 182 11.36 -14.38 -9.66
CA LYS A 182 12.09 -15.25 -8.71
C LYS A 182 11.37 -15.45 -7.39
N SER A 183 10.33 -14.63 -7.09
CA SER A 183 9.48 -14.81 -5.90
C SER A 183 8.69 -16.11 -5.95
N LEU A 184 8.43 -16.67 -7.13
CA LEU A 184 7.79 -17.97 -7.30
C LEU A 184 8.85 -19.09 -7.22
N CYS A 185 8.92 -19.74 -6.06
CA CYS A 185 9.87 -20.80 -5.76
C CYS A 185 9.21 -22.17 -5.94
N ARG A 186 9.76 -23.02 -6.82
CA ARG A 186 9.23 -24.36 -7.15
C ARG A 186 9.94 -25.48 -6.37
N ASN A 187 11.03 -25.17 -5.68
CA ASN A 187 11.81 -26.13 -4.90
C ASN A 187 12.59 -25.44 -3.78
N ARG A 188 13.15 -26.25 -2.88
CA ARG A 188 13.88 -25.79 -1.70
C ARG A 188 15.10 -24.92 -2.03
N SER A 189 15.83 -25.26 -3.09
CA SER A 189 17.02 -24.51 -3.49
C SER A 189 16.66 -23.09 -3.95
N GLN A 190 15.60 -22.94 -4.75
CA GLN A 190 15.08 -21.61 -5.17
C GLN A 190 14.62 -20.82 -3.96
N LEU A 191 13.84 -21.45 -3.06
CA LEU A 191 13.36 -20.82 -1.84
C LEU A 191 14.49 -20.24 -1.00
N VAL A 192 15.49 -21.04 -0.66
CA VAL A 192 16.60 -20.59 0.20
C VAL A 192 17.40 -19.47 -0.47
N ARG A 193 17.65 -19.55 -1.78
CA ARG A 193 18.34 -18.47 -2.51
C ARG A 193 17.53 -17.16 -2.49
N GLN A 194 16.22 -17.23 -2.77
CA GLN A 194 15.38 -16.03 -2.81
C GLN A 194 15.28 -15.40 -1.42
N VAL A 195 15.07 -16.19 -0.37
CA VAL A 195 15.05 -15.68 1.01
C VAL A 195 16.37 -15.04 1.39
N SER A 196 17.52 -15.68 1.05
CA SER A 196 18.84 -15.10 1.30
C SER A 196 19.02 -13.77 0.59
N HIS A 197 18.58 -13.67 -0.66
CA HIS A 197 18.65 -12.44 -1.44
C HIS A 197 17.82 -11.33 -0.82
N LEU A 198 16.53 -11.59 -0.51
CA LEU A 198 15.65 -10.59 0.04
C LEU A 198 16.09 -10.08 1.42
N ILE A 199 16.52 -10.97 2.31
CA ILE A 199 17.05 -10.57 3.63
C ILE A 199 18.32 -9.71 3.46
N ALA A 200 19.21 -10.05 2.54
CA ALA A 200 20.41 -9.27 2.30
C ALA A 200 20.11 -7.89 1.69
N THR A 201 19.11 -7.82 0.82
CA THR A 201 18.75 -6.58 0.11
C THR A 201 17.96 -5.61 0.99
N TYR A 202 16.94 -6.11 1.70
CA TYR A 202 15.99 -5.27 2.44
C TYR A 202 16.25 -5.23 3.95
N SER A 203 17.17 -6.08 4.47
CA SER A 203 17.50 -6.18 5.91
C SER A 203 16.27 -6.45 6.80
N GLU A 204 15.27 -7.17 6.28
CA GLU A 204 14.00 -7.46 6.95
C GLU A 204 13.60 -8.94 6.84
N PRO A 205 12.62 -9.39 7.67
CA PRO A 205 12.04 -10.72 7.52
C PRO A 205 11.33 -10.90 6.17
N VAL A 206 11.13 -12.15 5.80
CA VAL A 206 10.48 -12.54 4.54
C VAL A 206 9.25 -13.37 4.81
N VAL A 207 8.14 -13.05 4.17
CA VAL A 207 6.95 -13.90 4.16
C VAL A 207 7.11 -14.96 3.09
N ILE A 208 6.96 -16.22 3.48
CA ILE A 208 6.90 -17.39 2.60
C ILE A 208 5.49 -17.93 2.68
N GLU A 209 4.77 -17.96 1.58
CA GLU A 209 3.38 -18.39 1.54
C GLU A 209 3.10 -19.38 0.40
N THR A 210 2.05 -20.17 0.53
CA THR A 210 1.58 -21.04 -0.56
C THR A 210 1.22 -20.16 -1.75
N TYR A 211 1.73 -20.50 -2.94
CA TYR A 211 1.38 -19.78 -4.16
C TYR A 211 -0.08 -19.97 -4.53
N LEU A 212 -0.75 -18.88 -4.82
CA LEU A 212 -2.15 -18.83 -5.25
C LEU A 212 -2.18 -18.72 -6.79
N PRO A 213 -2.60 -19.76 -7.54
CA PRO A 213 -2.50 -19.76 -9.00
C PRO A 213 -3.69 -19.11 -9.72
N GLY A 214 -4.76 -18.77 -8.99
CA GLY A 214 -6.01 -18.27 -9.57
C GLY A 214 -5.96 -16.77 -9.92
N GLN A 215 -7.14 -16.25 -10.25
CA GLN A 215 -7.35 -14.84 -10.58
C GLN A 215 -6.98 -13.93 -9.41
N GLU A 216 -6.50 -12.74 -9.74
CA GLU A 216 -6.12 -11.71 -8.77
C GLU A 216 -7.01 -10.49 -8.92
N PHE A 217 -7.39 -9.92 -7.78
CA PHE A 217 -8.32 -8.80 -7.68
C PHE A 217 -7.78 -7.74 -6.72
N THR A 218 -8.16 -6.51 -6.99
CA THR A 218 -7.98 -5.39 -6.06
C THR A 218 -9.33 -4.77 -5.75
N VAL A 219 -9.62 -4.57 -4.47
CA VAL A 219 -10.88 -4.01 -3.98
C VAL A 219 -10.59 -2.73 -3.19
N ALA A 220 -11.09 -1.61 -3.70
CA ALA A 220 -11.11 -0.34 -2.98
C ALA A 220 -12.34 -0.30 -2.06
N ILE A 221 -12.15 0.10 -0.80
CA ILE A 221 -13.20 0.22 0.22
C ILE A 221 -13.28 1.66 0.70
N LEU A 222 -14.49 2.20 0.81
CA LEU A 222 -14.79 3.51 1.38
C LEU A 222 -15.79 3.38 2.53
N GLY A 223 -15.61 4.17 3.59
CA GLY A 223 -16.54 4.28 4.71
C GLY A 223 -16.06 3.55 5.97
N ASN A 224 -16.85 3.64 7.02
CA ASN A 224 -16.54 3.13 8.36
C ASN A 224 -17.62 2.17 8.87
N GLY A 225 -17.22 1.16 9.64
CA GLY A 225 -18.15 0.25 10.29
C GLY A 225 -19.16 -0.36 9.29
N ARG A 226 -20.45 -0.25 9.54
CA ARG A 226 -21.51 -0.79 8.67
C ARG A 226 -21.71 -0.02 7.36
N GLU A 227 -21.16 1.18 7.25
CA GLU A 227 -21.22 2.00 6.03
C GLU A 227 -20.03 1.72 5.10
N ALA A 228 -19.09 0.90 5.53
CA ALA A 228 -17.97 0.48 4.68
C ALA A 228 -18.51 -0.30 3.46
N ARG A 229 -18.10 0.14 2.26
CA ARG A 229 -18.56 -0.43 0.98
C ARG A 229 -17.42 -0.60 0.01
N CYS A 230 -17.47 -1.67 -0.77
CA CYS A 230 -16.57 -1.88 -1.89
C CYS A 230 -16.97 -1.04 -3.10
N LEU A 231 -15.97 -0.44 -3.75
CA LEU A 231 -16.08 0.07 -5.11
C LEU A 231 -16.04 -1.08 -6.12
N PRO A 232 -16.27 -0.84 -7.42
CA PRO A 232 -16.13 -1.86 -8.45
C PRO A 232 -14.79 -2.60 -8.35
N ILE A 233 -14.84 -3.92 -8.41
CA ILE A 233 -13.68 -4.79 -8.30
C ILE A 233 -12.77 -4.60 -9.52
N ILE A 234 -11.47 -4.51 -9.31
CA ILE A 234 -10.47 -4.54 -10.37
C ILE A 234 -9.95 -5.96 -10.52
N GLY A 235 -9.99 -6.50 -11.73
CA GLY A 235 -9.36 -7.76 -12.12
C GLY A 235 -7.98 -7.53 -12.71
N MET A 236 -7.06 -8.45 -12.45
CA MET A 236 -5.72 -8.45 -13.04
C MET A 236 -5.68 -9.35 -14.29
N ARG A 237 -5.39 -8.74 -15.45
CA ARG A 237 -5.28 -9.40 -16.75
C ARG A 237 -3.88 -9.93 -16.99
N PHE A 238 -3.52 -11.06 -16.38
CA PHE A 238 -2.19 -11.68 -16.58
C PHE A 238 -1.96 -12.25 -17.99
N ASP A 239 -3.01 -12.39 -18.78
CA ASP A 239 -2.92 -12.72 -20.19
C ASP A 239 -2.28 -11.60 -21.04
N MET A 240 -2.23 -10.37 -20.50
CA MET A 240 -1.56 -9.23 -21.13
C MET A 240 -0.04 -9.23 -20.90
N LEU A 241 0.48 -10.09 -20.02
CA LEU A 241 1.93 -10.24 -19.80
C LEU A 241 2.59 -10.92 -21.00
N PRO A 242 3.92 -10.74 -21.19
CA PRO A 242 4.67 -11.43 -22.24
C PRO A 242 4.50 -12.95 -22.16
N ASN A 243 4.44 -13.62 -23.33
CA ASN A 243 4.28 -15.07 -23.41
C ASN A 243 5.30 -15.82 -22.56
N GLY A 244 4.81 -16.73 -21.70
CA GLY A 244 5.63 -17.53 -20.80
C GLY A 244 6.03 -16.82 -19.50
N ALA A 245 5.66 -15.55 -19.30
CA ALA A 245 5.83 -14.89 -18.01
C ALA A 245 4.88 -15.51 -16.95
N PRO A 246 5.34 -15.72 -15.72
CA PRO A 246 4.46 -16.16 -14.67
C PRO A 246 3.43 -15.05 -14.36
N PRO A 247 2.21 -15.41 -13.91
CA PRO A 247 1.17 -14.44 -13.60
C PRO A 247 1.49 -13.72 -12.28
N ILE A 248 2.45 -12.79 -12.35
CA ILE A 248 2.95 -11.99 -11.23
C ILE A 248 3.10 -10.56 -11.72
N TYR A 249 2.43 -9.62 -11.06
CA TYR A 249 2.62 -8.20 -11.30
C TYR A 249 3.67 -7.65 -10.32
N GLY A 250 4.93 -8.02 -10.57
CA GLY A 250 6.09 -7.64 -9.81
C GLY A 250 6.95 -6.58 -10.52
N TYR A 251 8.23 -6.54 -10.16
CA TYR A 251 9.19 -5.58 -10.69
C TYR A 251 9.26 -5.59 -12.22
N GLU A 252 9.36 -6.78 -12.82
CA GLU A 252 9.48 -6.89 -14.28
C GLU A 252 8.23 -6.36 -14.98
N ALA A 253 7.04 -6.63 -14.44
CA ALA A 253 5.79 -6.15 -15.01
C ALA A 253 5.67 -4.63 -14.90
N LYS A 254 5.98 -4.05 -13.73
CA LYS A 254 5.81 -2.60 -13.44
C LYS A 254 6.86 -1.71 -14.12
N TRP A 255 8.09 -2.19 -14.25
CA TRP A 255 9.21 -1.33 -14.63
C TRP A 255 9.89 -1.68 -15.96
N ILE A 256 9.64 -2.91 -16.48
CA ILE A 256 10.26 -3.38 -17.72
C ILE A 256 9.23 -3.55 -18.84
N TRP A 257 8.07 -4.15 -18.54
CA TRP A 257 7.06 -4.50 -19.55
C TRP A 257 6.00 -3.43 -19.68
N ASP A 258 5.62 -2.78 -18.57
CA ASP A 258 4.64 -1.69 -18.54
C ASP A 258 5.38 -0.35 -18.67
N THR A 259 5.40 0.19 -19.88
CA THR A 259 6.11 1.44 -20.18
C THR A 259 5.14 2.45 -20.80
N PRO A 260 5.39 3.76 -20.66
CA PRO A 260 4.55 4.80 -21.29
C PRO A 260 4.41 4.65 -22.81
N SER A 261 5.42 4.07 -23.47
CA SER A 261 5.40 3.79 -24.91
C SER A 261 4.67 2.49 -25.29
N LYS A 262 4.51 1.59 -24.34
CA LYS A 262 3.80 0.31 -24.51
C LYS A 262 3.12 -0.06 -23.17
N PRO A 263 2.02 0.63 -22.82
CA PRO A 263 1.31 0.34 -21.59
C PRO A 263 0.68 -1.05 -21.62
N LEU A 264 0.74 -1.74 -20.48
CA LEU A 264 0.02 -3.00 -20.30
C LEU A 264 -1.41 -2.71 -19.84
N GLU A 265 -2.41 -3.17 -20.61
CA GLU A 265 -3.82 -3.09 -20.21
C GLU A 265 -4.14 -4.19 -19.17
N ILE A 266 -3.38 -4.17 -18.05
CA ILE A 266 -3.41 -5.25 -17.06
C ILE A 266 -4.58 -5.12 -16.06
N TYR A 267 -5.18 -3.93 -15.95
CA TYR A 267 -6.27 -3.67 -15.02
C TYR A 267 -7.61 -3.55 -15.72
N GLU A 268 -8.51 -4.49 -15.47
CA GLU A 268 -9.89 -4.47 -15.93
C GLU A 268 -10.82 -4.02 -14.79
N CYS A 269 -11.63 -2.99 -15.04
CA CYS A 269 -12.57 -2.46 -14.05
C CYS A 269 -13.88 -2.00 -14.70
N PRO A 270 -15.05 -2.55 -14.30
CA PRO A 270 -15.23 -3.69 -13.38
C PRO A 270 -14.62 -4.98 -13.93
N ALA A 271 -14.17 -5.86 -13.02
CA ALA A 271 -13.69 -7.20 -13.41
C ALA A 271 -14.81 -8.02 -14.06
N ASP A 272 -14.51 -8.70 -15.17
CA ASP A 272 -15.43 -9.64 -15.83
C ASP A 272 -15.41 -11.00 -15.10
N ILE A 273 -16.23 -11.11 -14.06
CA ILE A 273 -16.37 -12.30 -13.21
C ILE A 273 -17.84 -12.57 -12.88
N SER A 274 -18.14 -13.81 -12.50
CA SER A 274 -19.50 -14.19 -12.10
C SER A 274 -19.93 -13.48 -10.80
N ASP A 275 -21.23 -13.21 -10.68
CA ASP A 275 -21.80 -12.58 -9.49
C ASP A 275 -21.44 -13.31 -8.17
N PRO A 276 -21.50 -14.66 -8.09
CA PRO A 276 -21.09 -15.37 -6.88
C PRO A 276 -19.64 -15.11 -6.49
N LEU A 277 -18.70 -15.13 -7.45
CA LEU A 277 -17.30 -14.84 -7.18
C LEU A 277 -17.11 -13.38 -6.75
N ALA A 278 -17.81 -12.44 -7.40
CA ALA A 278 -17.78 -11.03 -7.03
C ALA A 278 -18.23 -10.81 -5.58
N GLU A 279 -19.29 -11.50 -5.13
CA GLU A 279 -19.76 -11.43 -3.74
C GLU A 279 -18.76 -12.05 -2.76
N GLU A 280 -18.14 -13.19 -3.07
CA GLU A 280 -17.10 -13.79 -2.24
C GLU A 280 -15.87 -12.88 -2.11
N VAL A 281 -15.44 -12.23 -3.19
CA VAL A 281 -14.32 -11.27 -3.20
C VAL A 281 -14.65 -10.06 -2.33
N ARG A 282 -15.85 -9.46 -2.47
CA ARG A 282 -16.30 -8.34 -1.63
C ARG A 282 -16.38 -8.74 -0.15
N ALA A 283 -16.96 -9.91 0.14
CA ALA A 283 -17.06 -10.42 1.50
C ALA A 283 -15.68 -10.61 2.16
N ALA A 284 -14.71 -11.20 1.44
CA ALA A 284 -13.35 -11.38 1.91
C ALA A 284 -12.65 -10.02 2.16
N ALA A 285 -12.83 -9.06 1.25
CA ALA A 285 -12.27 -7.71 1.38
C ALA A 285 -12.82 -6.98 2.61
N LEU A 286 -14.14 -6.95 2.80
CA LEU A 286 -14.78 -6.31 3.94
C LEU A 286 -14.44 -7.02 5.27
N ALA A 287 -14.38 -8.35 5.27
CA ALA A 287 -13.96 -9.11 6.44
C ALA A 287 -12.52 -8.76 6.86
N ALA A 288 -11.60 -8.62 5.90
CA ALA A 288 -10.23 -8.20 6.16
C ALA A 288 -10.16 -6.76 6.67
N TYR A 289 -10.90 -5.84 6.04
CA TYR A 289 -11.02 -4.45 6.44
C TYR A 289 -11.44 -4.31 7.92
N HIS A 290 -12.47 -5.06 8.31
CA HIS A 290 -12.96 -5.06 9.69
C HIS A 290 -12.03 -5.80 10.66
N ALA A 291 -11.36 -6.87 10.21
CA ALA A 291 -10.45 -7.64 11.05
C ALA A 291 -9.23 -6.83 11.51
N LEU A 292 -8.74 -5.92 10.68
CA LEU A 292 -7.64 -5.00 11.01
C LEU A 292 -8.13 -3.61 11.47
N GLU A 293 -9.44 -3.42 11.62
CA GLU A 293 -10.03 -2.15 12.09
C GLU A 293 -9.65 -0.94 11.23
N CYS A 294 -9.55 -1.15 9.91
CA CYS A 294 -9.29 -0.07 8.97
C CYS A 294 -10.36 1.02 9.02
N ARG A 295 -9.98 2.26 8.67
CA ARG A 295 -10.86 3.42 8.72
C ARG A 295 -10.82 4.23 7.44
N ASP A 296 -11.95 4.84 7.10
CA ASP A 296 -12.20 5.81 6.05
C ASP A 296 -12.02 5.23 4.64
N TRP A 297 -10.89 4.62 4.36
CA TRP A 297 -10.58 3.92 3.11
C TRP A 297 -9.55 2.80 3.32
N CYS A 298 -9.48 1.88 2.36
CA CYS A 298 -8.42 0.87 2.27
C CYS A 298 -8.46 0.19 0.91
N ARG A 299 -7.32 -0.25 0.39
CA ARG A 299 -7.23 -1.19 -0.73
C ARG A 299 -6.91 -2.57 -0.19
N VAL A 300 -7.67 -3.57 -0.62
CA VAL A 300 -7.44 -4.97 -0.27
C VAL A 300 -7.11 -5.75 -1.54
N ASP A 301 -5.96 -6.41 -1.55
CA ASP A 301 -5.53 -7.25 -2.65
C ASP A 301 -5.86 -8.71 -2.35
N ILE A 302 -6.51 -9.38 -3.29
CA ILE A 302 -7.10 -10.73 -3.16
C ILE A 302 -6.64 -11.58 -4.34
N ARG A 303 -6.30 -12.83 -4.08
CA ARG A 303 -5.97 -13.79 -5.13
C ARG A 303 -6.63 -15.13 -4.87
N CYS A 304 -7.17 -15.76 -5.90
CA CYS A 304 -7.83 -17.05 -5.75
C CYS A 304 -6.82 -18.20 -5.61
N ASP A 305 -7.18 -19.19 -4.79
CA ASP A 305 -6.47 -20.45 -4.73
C ASP A 305 -6.77 -21.35 -5.95
N ALA A 306 -6.24 -22.56 -5.98
CA ALA A 306 -6.46 -23.52 -7.06
C ALA A 306 -7.92 -23.99 -7.20
N ALA A 307 -8.75 -23.81 -6.18
CA ALA A 307 -10.18 -24.13 -6.18
C ALA A 307 -11.05 -22.91 -6.54
N GLY A 308 -10.44 -21.77 -6.86
CA GLY A 308 -11.13 -20.51 -7.18
C GLY A 308 -11.58 -19.71 -5.95
N ARG A 309 -11.20 -20.11 -4.72
CA ARG A 309 -11.62 -19.41 -3.50
C ARG A 309 -10.78 -18.15 -3.28
N PRO A 310 -11.41 -16.98 -3.00
CA PRO A 310 -10.69 -15.75 -2.73
C PRO A 310 -9.88 -15.84 -1.41
N MET A 311 -8.61 -15.45 -1.49
CA MET A 311 -7.66 -15.39 -0.37
C MET A 311 -7.07 -13.98 -0.29
N VAL A 312 -7.13 -13.35 0.87
CA VAL A 312 -6.54 -12.03 1.10
C VAL A 312 -5.02 -12.13 1.05
N VAL A 313 -4.40 -11.28 0.22
CA VAL A 313 -2.96 -11.19 0.02
C VAL A 313 -2.36 -10.12 0.92
N GLU A 314 -2.94 -8.91 0.90
CA GLU A 314 -2.52 -7.78 1.73
C GLU A 314 -3.61 -6.70 1.84
N LEU A 315 -3.45 -5.80 2.80
CA LEU A 315 -4.26 -4.60 2.99
C LEU A 315 -3.36 -3.37 2.91
N ASN A 316 -3.87 -2.32 2.29
CA ASN A 316 -3.18 -1.05 2.14
C ASN A 316 -4.08 0.09 2.70
N PRO A 317 -3.93 0.45 3.99
CA PRO A 317 -4.70 1.54 4.62
C PRO A 317 -4.34 2.93 4.08
N LEU A 318 -3.20 3.06 3.41
CA LEU A 318 -2.77 4.25 2.67
C LEU A 318 -2.67 3.87 1.18
N PRO A 319 -3.78 3.77 0.45
CA PRO A 319 -3.74 3.36 -0.96
C PRO A 319 -3.18 4.47 -1.84
N GLY A 320 -2.40 4.11 -2.88
CA GLY A 320 -1.92 5.06 -3.87
C GLY A 320 -3.07 5.73 -4.62
N VAL A 321 -2.93 7.03 -4.87
CA VAL A 321 -3.95 7.90 -5.48
C VAL A 321 -3.40 8.73 -6.64
N LEU A 322 -2.69 8.10 -7.58
CA LEU A 322 -2.21 8.78 -8.78
C LEU A 322 -3.39 9.34 -9.59
N PRO A 323 -3.35 10.63 -9.98
CA PRO A 323 -4.51 11.29 -10.59
C PRO A 323 -4.69 10.98 -12.07
N ASP A 324 -3.64 10.58 -12.79
CA ASP A 324 -3.75 10.27 -14.22
C ASP A 324 -4.39 8.89 -14.41
N PRO A 325 -5.49 8.77 -15.17
CA PRO A 325 -6.14 7.48 -15.43
C PRO A 325 -5.24 6.45 -16.14
N ARG A 326 -4.16 6.90 -16.77
CA ARG A 326 -3.16 6.05 -17.43
C ARG A 326 -2.15 5.46 -16.45
N ASP A 327 -1.97 6.12 -15.31
CA ASP A 327 -1.14 5.60 -14.22
C ASP A 327 -1.92 4.49 -13.52
N HIS A 328 -1.46 3.30 -13.52
CA HIS A 328 -2.15 2.10 -13.02
C HIS A 328 -2.46 2.18 -11.51
N SER A 329 -3.17 3.24 -11.09
CA SER A 329 -3.62 3.46 -9.72
C SER A 329 -5.00 2.85 -9.51
N CYS A 330 -5.05 1.75 -8.76
CA CYS A 330 -6.26 0.94 -8.60
C CYS A 330 -7.40 1.71 -7.92
N PHE A 331 -7.10 2.51 -6.88
CA PHE A 331 -8.15 3.18 -6.12
C PHE A 331 -8.90 4.23 -6.96
N PRO A 332 -8.24 5.19 -7.64
CA PRO A 332 -8.89 6.11 -8.56
C PRO A 332 -9.59 5.41 -9.73
N LYS A 333 -9.03 4.30 -10.27
CA LYS A 333 -9.67 3.52 -11.35
C LYS A 333 -11.00 2.91 -10.89
N ALA A 334 -11.06 2.32 -9.69
CA ALA A 334 -12.30 1.80 -9.12
C ALA A 334 -13.33 2.90 -8.86
N ALA A 335 -12.89 4.08 -8.39
CA ALA A 335 -13.75 5.23 -8.19
C ALA A 335 -14.34 5.75 -9.51
N ALA A 336 -13.52 5.87 -10.55
CA ALA A 336 -13.97 6.27 -11.89
C ALA A 336 -15.01 5.29 -12.47
N ALA A 337 -14.82 3.98 -12.30
CA ALA A 337 -15.79 2.95 -12.69
C ALA A 337 -17.11 3.04 -11.89
N ALA A 338 -17.07 3.62 -10.67
CA ALA A 338 -18.26 3.96 -9.88
C ALA A 338 -18.89 5.31 -10.26
N GLY A 339 -18.38 6.01 -11.28
CA GLY A 339 -18.87 7.32 -11.71
C GLY A 339 -18.34 8.50 -10.89
N MET A 340 -17.32 8.30 -10.06
CA MET A 340 -16.68 9.35 -9.26
C MET A 340 -15.49 9.94 -10.01
N SER A 341 -15.42 11.26 -10.12
CA SER A 341 -14.18 11.91 -10.57
C SER A 341 -13.09 11.78 -9.50
N TYR A 342 -11.84 12.06 -9.88
CA TYR A 342 -10.73 12.08 -8.92
C TYR A 342 -10.98 13.05 -7.76
N ASP A 343 -11.44 14.26 -8.08
CA ASP A 343 -11.74 15.28 -7.07
C ASP A 343 -12.91 14.84 -6.17
N ASP A 344 -13.93 14.14 -6.73
CA ASP A 344 -15.04 13.57 -5.94
C ASP A 344 -14.55 12.49 -4.99
N LEU A 345 -13.63 11.62 -5.44
CA LEU A 345 -13.02 10.60 -4.61
C LEU A 345 -12.33 11.23 -3.38
N ILE A 346 -11.41 12.17 -3.62
CA ILE A 346 -10.63 12.79 -2.53
C ILE A 346 -11.55 13.54 -1.56
N ARG A 347 -12.54 14.29 -2.08
CA ARG A 347 -13.55 14.99 -1.25
C ARG A 347 -14.40 14.01 -0.44
N THR A 348 -14.83 12.91 -1.05
CA THR A 348 -15.61 11.86 -0.37
C THR A 348 -14.83 11.24 0.78
N VAL A 349 -13.55 10.91 0.55
CA VAL A 349 -12.69 10.36 1.60
C VAL A 349 -12.50 11.37 2.74
N ALA A 350 -12.24 12.64 2.41
CA ALA A 350 -12.14 13.71 3.41
C ALA A 350 -13.46 13.90 4.21
N ASP A 351 -14.61 13.82 3.54
CA ASP A 351 -15.93 13.91 4.18
C ASP A 351 -16.19 12.72 5.12
N ILE A 352 -15.85 11.49 4.70
CA ILE A 352 -15.95 10.29 5.54
C ILE A 352 -15.15 10.47 6.82
N ALA A 353 -13.88 10.90 6.70
CA ALA A 353 -13.02 11.17 7.84
C ALA A 353 -13.59 12.27 8.74
N TRP A 354 -14.03 13.37 8.15
CA TRP A 354 -14.57 14.51 8.90
C TRP A 354 -15.87 14.16 9.63
N ARG A 355 -16.74 13.37 9.01
CA ARG A 355 -17.96 12.86 9.69
C ARG A 355 -17.58 12.00 10.89
N ARG A 356 -16.58 11.13 10.77
CA ARG A 356 -16.08 10.32 11.89
C ARG A 356 -15.53 11.19 13.02
N ILE A 357 -14.82 12.26 12.69
CA ILE A 357 -14.14 13.15 13.64
C ILE A 357 -15.12 14.13 14.31
N SER A 358 -15.98 14.78 13.53
CA SER A 358 -16.79 15.92 13.98
C SER A 358 -18.30 15.67 14.07
N GLY A 359 -18.77 14.56 13.49
CA GLY A 359 -20.20 14.28 13.31
C GLY A 359 -20.87 15.12 12.21
N ARG A 360 -20.11 15.89 11.41
CA ARG A 360 -20.61 16.80 10.38
C ARG A 360 -20.08 16.43 9.00
N SER A 361 -20.80 16.83 7.94
CA SER A 361 -20.34 16.67 6.57
C SER A 361 -19.58 17.89 6.08
N LEU A 362 -18.42 17.70 5.44
CA LEU A 362 -17.73 18.76 4.70
C LEU A 362 -18.49 19.18 3.45
N LEU A 363 -19.18 18.24 2.80
CA LEU A 363 -19.87 18.47 1.52
C LEU A 363 -21.18 19.25 1.72
N ALA A 364 -21.79 19.19 2.89
CA ALA A 364 -23.02 19.95 3.20
C ALA A 364 -22.75 21.43 3.50
N GLU A 365 -21.52 21.81 3.82
CA GLU A 365 -21.14 23.21 4.11
C GLU A 365 -20.81 24.01 2.84
N VAL A 366 -20.70 23.35 1.68
CA VAL A 366 -20.30 23.95 0.38
C VAL A 366 -21.49 24.08 -0.57
N ALA A 367 -22.63 23.46 -0.27
CA ALA A 367 -23.88 23.54 -1.01
C ALA A 367 -24.75 24.70 -0.46
#